data_f0ae4d0902ea5a22bf7f6ba3f5aaba1e
#
_entry.id   f0ae4d0902ea5a22bf7f6ba3f5aaba1e
#
_cell.length_a   1.000
_cell.length_b   1.000
_cell.length_c   1.000
_cell.angle_alpha   90.00
_cell.angle_beta   90.00
_cell.angle_gamma   90.00
#
_symmetry.space_group_name_H-M   'P 1'
#
loop_
_entity.id
_entity.type
_entity.pdbx_description
1 polymer ?
#
loop_
_entity_poly.entity_id
_entity_poly.type
_entity_poly.pdbx_seq_one_letter_code
_entity_poly.pdbx_strand_id
1 'polypeptide(L)'
;MPKIYHGPSKLNVFSMSYQQITTSFFKSLQSKICHALEETDEKGKFFTDEWKRPGGGGGTSRVFSNGNIIEKGGVNFSAVEGITPAGIMKTLALPESDEATFFATGVSIVLHPMNPMVPIIHMNVRYFEMSNGTWWFGGGIDLTPHYVDKEDARYFHQQLKNVCDQFDAAYYPEF
;
A
#
# COMPACT_ATOMS: atom_id res chain seq x y z
N MET A 1 8.67 -11.36 13.05
CA MET A 1 7.57 -10.62 13.72
C MET A 1 7.67 -9.16 13.30
N PRO A 2 6.58 -8.49 12.91
CA PRO A 2 6.65 -7.06 12.56
C PRO A 2 7.17 -6.25 13.75
N LYS A 3 8.11 -5.32 13.48
CA LYS A 3 8.58 -4.39 14.52
C LYS A 3 7.44 -3.42 14.85
N ILE A 4 6.97 -3.45 16.10
CA ILE A 4 5.94 -2.53 16.60
C ILE A 4 6.65 -1.31 17.15
N TYR A 5 6.39 -0.14 16.59
CA TYR A 5 6.92 1.14 17.08
C TYR A 5 5.89 1.82 17.97
N HIS A 6 6.31 2.20 19.17
CA HIS A 6 5.53 3.07 20.06
C HIS A 6 6.03 4.50 19.88
N GLY A 7 5.20 5.36 19.30
CA GLY A 7 5.53 6.76 19.07
C GLY A 7 5.38 7.60 20.34
N PRO A 8 6.01 8.80 20.39
CA PRO A 8 5.92 9.70 21.53
C PRO A 8 4.49 10.25 21.70
N SER A 9 3.96 10.12 22.89
CA SER A 9 2.69 10.71 23.32
C SER A 9 2.82 12.23 23.46
N LYS A 10 1.94 12.98 22.82
CA LYS A 10 1.63 14.41 22.85
C LYS A 10 2.13 15.20 21.64
N LEU A 11 1.22 15.40 20.69
CA LEU A 11 1.32 16.40 19.65
C LEU A 11 0.56 17.67 20.04
N ASN A 12 1.16 18.82 19.76
CA ASN A 12 0.61 20.15 19.96
C ASN A 12 -0.66 20.38 19.13
N VAL A 13 -1.56 21.23 19.63
CA VAL A 13 -2.92 21.53 19.14
C VAL A 13 -3.02 22.03 17.66
N PHE A 14 -1.91 22.12 16.93
CA PHE A 14 -1.86 22.53 15.52
C PHE A 14 -1.18 21.50 14.59
N SER A 15 -0.88 20.29 15.05
CA SER A 15 -0.29 19.27 14.18
C SER A 15 -1.36 18.31 13.67
N MET A 16 -1.32 18.02 12.37
CA MET A 16 -2.14 16.95 11.77
C MET A 16 -1.84 15.62 12.46
N SER A 17 -2.90 14.82 12.67
CA SER A 17 -2.71 13.46 13.20
C SER A 17 -1.95 12.58 12.19
N TYR A 18 -1.32 11.48 12.66
CA TYR A 18 -0.70 10.50 11.77
C TYR A 18 -1.70 9.94 10.75
N GLN A 19 -2.95 9.74 11.14
CA GLN A 19 -4.03 9.33 10.23
C GLN A 19 -4.24 10.34 9.10
N GLN A 20 -4.28 11.63 9.40
CA GLN A 20 -4.44 12.69 8.39
C GLN A 20 -3.24 12.80 7.46
N ILE A 21 -2.03 12.73 8.02
CA ILE A 21 -0.77 12.80 7.26
C ILE A 21 -0.67 11.61 6.30
N THR A 22 -0.87 10.40 6.80
CA THR A 22 -0.76 9.17 5.99
C THR A 22 -1.88 9.07 4.95
N THR A 23 -3.11 9.48 5.29
CA THR A 23 -4.21 9.55 4.33
C THR A 23 -3.90 10.51 3.18
N SER A 24 -3.43 11.71 3.48
CA SER A 24 -3.06 12.70 2.46
C SER A 24 -1.90 12.22 1.59
N PHE A 25 -0.89 11.58 2.21
CA PHE A 25 0.23 11.01 1.50
C PHE A 25 -0.21 9.91 0.52
N PHE A 26 -1.01 8.92 0.97
CA PHE A 26 -1.43 7.81 0.13
C PHE A 26 -2.39 8.25 -1.00
N LYS A 27 -3.26 9.24 -0.76
CA LYS A 27 -4.05 9.86 -1.84
C LYS A 27 -3.18 10.50 -2.92
N SER A 28 -2.16 11.25 -2.49
CA SER A 28 -1.20 11.87 -3.41
C SER A 28 -0.38 10.80 -4.15
N LEU A 29 0.04 9.75 -3.45
CA LEU A 29 0.78 8.63 -4.04
C LEU A 29 -0.04 7.92 -5.13
N GLN A 30 -1.32 7.59 -4.87
CA GLN A 30 -2.22 7.05 -5.89
C GLN A 30 -2.26 7.92 -7.13
N SER A 31 -2.42 9.24 -6.96
CA SER A 31 -2.52 10.17 -8.10
C SER A 31 -1.22 10.24 -8.90
N LYS A 32 -0.07 10.26 -8.23
CA LYS A 32 1.24 10.26 -8.87
C LYS A 32 1.49 8.99 -9.67
N ILE A 33 1.16 7.83 -9.09
CA ILE A 33 1.31 6.53 -9.76
C ILE A 33 0.43 6.46 -11.00
N CYS A 34 -0.86 6.82 -10.88
CA CYS A 34 -1.77 6.80 -12.02
C CYS A 34 -1.30 7.73 -13.15
N HIS A 35 -0.84 8.93 -12.80
CA HIS A 35 -0.32 9.88 -13.80
C HIS A 35 0.90 9.31 -14.53
N ALA A 36 1.89 8.80 -13.78
CA ALA A 36 3.09 8.20 -14.38
C ALA A 36 2.76 6.99 -15.29
N LEU A 37 1.80 6.15 -14.88
CA LEU A 37 1.36 5.01 -15.70
C LEU A 37 0.64 5.46 -16.98
N GLU A 38 -0.20 6.50 -16.90
CA GLU A 38 -0.86 7.09 -18.08
C GLU A 38 0.14 7.72 -19.05
N GLU A 39 1.17 8.41 -18.54
CA GLU A 39 2.24 8.97 -19.36
C GLU A 39 3.08 7.87 -20.03
N THR A 40 3.38 6.78 -19.31
CA THR A 40 4.13 5.64 -19.84
C THR A 40 3.34 4.87 -20.90
N ASP A 41 2.04 4.69 -20.71
CA ASP A 41 1.18 3.96 -21.64
C ASP A 41 0.81 4.75 -22.90
N GLU A 42 0.76 6.08 -22.80
CA GLU A 42 0.43 7.07 -23.86
C GLU A 42 -1.00 7.00 -24.43
N LYS A 43 -1.75 5.94 -24.16
CA LYS A 43 -3.10 5.72 -24.69
C LYS A 43 -4.15 5.54 -23.62
N GLY A 44 -3.92 4.62 -22.70
CA GLY A 44 -4.91 4.25 -21.69
C GLY A 44 -5.10 5.35 -20.63
N LYS A 45 -6.27 5.32 -20.01
CA LYS A 45 -6.63 6.23 -18.92
C LYS A 45 -7.27 5.47 -17.78
N PHE A 46 -7.07 5.97 -16.56
CA PHE A 46 -7.75 5.42 -15.40
C PHE A 46 -9.20 5.87 -15.31
N PHE A 47 -10.10 4.92 -15.16
CA PHE A 47 -11.46 5.16 -14.69
C PHE A 47 -11.46 5.19 -13.18
N THR A 48 -12.09 6.21 -12.58
CA THR A 48 -12.14 6.41 -11.13
C THR A 48 -13.53 6.04 -10.61
N ASP A 49 -13.56 5.21 -9.55
CA ASP A 49 -14.74 4.85 -8.79
C ASP A 49 -14.51 5.14 -7.30
N GLU A 50 -15.40 5.92 -6.69
CA GLU A 50 -15.37 6.25 -5.27
C GLU A 50 -16.36 5.37 -4.51
N TRP A 51 -15.92 4.77 -3.43
CA TRP A 51 -16.75 3.88 -2.63
C TRP A 51 -16.69 4.23 -1.15
N LYS A 52 -17.76 3.91 -0.44
CA LYS A 52 -17.88 4.03 1.02
C LYS A 52 -18.05 2.65 1.63
N ARG A 53 -17.40 2.45 2.78
CA ARG A 53 -17.53 1.22 3.55
C ARG A 53 -18.63 1.38 4.63
N PRO A 54 -19.61 0.46 4.74
CA PRO A 54 -20.65 0.54 5.76
C PRO A 54 -20.12 0.57 7.20
N GLY A 55 -18.94 -0.02 7.45
CA GLY A 55 -18.31 -0.04 8.78
C GLY A 55 -17.40 1.14 9.10
N GLY A 56 -17.32 2.16 8.23
CA GLY A 56 -16.51 3.36 8.40
C GLY A 56 -15.43 3.54 7.34
N GLY A 57 -15.28 4.78 6.87
CA GLY A 57 -14.33 5.15 5.84
C GLY A 57 -14.76 4.81 4.42
N GLY A 58 -13.77 4.69 3.52
CA GLY A 58 -13.99 4.42 2.11
C GLY A 58 -12.69 4.44 1.33
N GLY A 59 -12.81 4.63 0.02
CA GLY A 59 -11.64 4.68 -0.85
C GLY A 59 -11.96 5.11 -2.26
N THR A 60 -10.93 5.07 -3.08
CA THR A 60 -10.98 5.38 -4.52
C THR A 60 -10.30 4.26 -5.27
N SER A 61 -11.06 3.56 -6.09
CA SER A 61 -10.53 2.57 -7.04
C SER A 61 -10.26 3.28 -8.36
N ARG A 62 -9.05 3.12 -8.90
CA ARG A 62 -8.70 3.57 -10.23
C ARG A 62 -8.35 2.36 -11.08
N VAL A 63 -9.16 2.12 -12.10
CA VAL A 63 -9.06 0.94 -12.98
C VAL A 63 -8.57 1.36 -14.35
N PHE A 64 -7.59 0.65 -14.86
CA PHE A 64 -6.98 0.86 -16.17
C PHE A 64 -7.29 -0.32 -17.08
N SER A 65 -7.58 -0.06 -18.36
CA SER A 65 -7.83 -1.10 -19.35
C SER A 65 -7.51 -0.64 -20.78
N ASN A 66 -7.17 -1.60 -21.62
CA ASN A 66 -6.99 -1.43 -23.06
C ASN A 66 -5.91 -0.39 -23.45
N GLY A 67 -4.83 -0.33 -22.70
CA GLY A 67 -3.68 0.51 -23.02
C GLY A 67 -2.79 -0.07 -24.10
N ASN A 68 -1.69 0.60 -24.39
CA ASN A 68 -0.63 0.12 -25.29
C ASN A 68 0.33 -0.85 -24.59
N ILE A 69 0.68 -0.55 -23.36
CA ILE A 69 1.65 -1.30 -22.53
C ILE A 69 0.92 -2.10 -21.46
N ILE A 70 -0.10 -1.49 -20.84
CA ILE A 70 -0.88 -2.09 -19.76
C ILE A 70 -2.21 -2.62 -20.34
N GLU A 71 -2.43 -3.93 -20.27
CA GLU A 71 -3.68 -4.57 -20.67
C GLU A 71 -4.81 -4.16 -19.73
N LYS A 72 -4.56 -4.35 -18.44
CA LYS A 72 -5.50 -4.04 -17.35
C LYS A 72 -4.76 -3.86 -16.04
N GLY A 73 -5.35 -3.13 -15.13
CA GLY A 73 -4.79 -2.94 -13.81
C GLY A 73 -5.65 -2.11 -12.89
N GLY A 74 -5.20 -1.98 -11.67
CA GLY A 74 -5.84 -1.15 -10.67
C GLY A 74 -4.82 -0.52 -9.73
N VAL A 75 -5.08 0.74 -9.39
CA VAL A 75 -4.37 1.48 -8.34
C VAL A 75 -5.43 1.95 -7.35
N ASN A 76 -5.50 1.31 -6.20
CA ASN A 76 -6.57 1.51 -5.24
C ASN A 76 -6.05 2.20 -3.99
N PHE A 77 -6.74 3.25 -3.56
CA PHE A 77 -6.54 3.91 -2.28
C PHE A 77 -7.69 3.55 -1.34
N SER A 78 -7.38 3.37 -0.06
CA SER A 78 -8.38 3.23 1.00
C SER A 78 -7.98 3.99 2.27
N ALA A 79 -8.99 4.47 2.99
CA ALA A 79 -8.89 4.93 4.37
C ALA A 79 -10.14 4.42 5.09
N VAL A 80 -9.95 3.44 5.95
CA VAL A 80 -11.05 2.69 6.59
C VAL A 80 -10.82 2.59 8.09
N GLU A 81 -11.90 2.56 8.83
CA GLU A 81 -11.91 2.45 10.27
C GLU A 81 -13.02 1.51 10.73
N GLY A 82 -12.99 1.09 11.97
CA GLY A 82 -14.03 0.25 12.55
C GLY A 82 -13.57 -0.54 13.75
N ILE A 83 -14.41 -1.48 14.20
CA ILE A 83 -14.04 -2.41 15.26
C ILE A 83 -12.94 -3.34 14.78
N THR A 84 -11.94 -3.56 15.62
CA THR A 84 -10.79 -4.41 15.27
C THR A 84 -11.23 -5.88 15.19
N PRO A 85 -11.02 -6.54 14.04
CA PRO A 85 -11.34 -7.96 13.90
C PRO A 85 -10.57 -8.82 14.92
N ALA A 86 -11.26 -9.80 15.53
CA ALA A 86 -10.67 -10.72 16.52
C ALA A 86 -9.40 -11.43 16.00
N GLY A 87 -9.33 -11.74 14.70
CA GLY A 87 -8.15 -12.31 14.06
C GLY A 87 -6.90 -11.43 14.16
N ILE A 88 -7.05 -10.10 14.05
CA ILE A 88 -5.95 -9.15 14.23
C ILE A 88 -5.51 -9.11 15.69
N MET A 89 -6.47 -9.05 16.62
CA MET A 89 -6.18 -9.07 18.06
C MET A 89 -5.38 -10.33 18.44
N LYS A 90 -5.80 -11.49 17.95
CA LYS A 90 -5.10 -12.77 18.16
C LYS A 90 -3.68 -12.77 17.57
N THR A 91 -3.52 -12.27 16.35
CA THR A 91 -2.20 -12.22 15.69
C THR A 91 -1.21 -11.32 16.43
N LEU A 92 -1.72 -10.24 17.04
CA LEU A 92 -0.92 -9.31 17.84
C LEU A 92 -0.77 -9.72 19.30
N ALA A 93 -1.31 -10.89 19.69
CA ALA A 93 -1.36 -11.37 21.08
C ALA A 93 -1.97 -10.34 22.07
N LEU A 94 -2.97 -9.60 21.61
CA LEU A 94 -3.71 -8.62 22.41
C LEU A 94 -4.96 -9.27 23.02
N PRO A 95 -5.41 -8.80 24.20
CA PRO A 95 -6.67 -9.23 24.77
C PRO A 95 -7.83 -8.94 23.83
N GLU A 96 -8.76 -9.86 23.69
CA GLU A 96 -9.99 -9.62 22.92
C GLU A 96 -10.78 -8.48 23.60
N SER A 97 -11.24 -7.53 22.79
CA SER A 97 -12.05 -6.40 23.22
C SER A 97 -12.96 -5.95 22.10
N ASP A 98 -14.25 -5.90 22.38
CA ASP A 98 -15.26 -5.39 21.44
C ASP A 98 -15.17 -3.85 21.28
N GLU A 99 -14.41 -3.17 22.13
CA GLU A 99 -14.23 -1.71 22.10
C GLU A 99 -12.96 -1.30 21.33
N ALA A 100 -12.06 -2.25 20.98
CA ALA A 100 -10.87 -1.94 20.24
C ALA A 100 -11.22 -1.55 18.81
N THR A 101 -10.81 -0.36 18.40
CA THR A 101 -11.01 0.14 17.03
C THR A 101 -9.69 0.23 16.29
N PHE A 102 -9.78 0.19 14.96
CA PHE A 102 -8.63 0.38 14.08
C PHE A 102 -8.88 1.48 13.06
N PHE A 103 -7.80 2.04 12.57
CA PHE A 103 -7.72 2.84 11.35
C PHE A 103 -6.66 2.25 10.44
N ALA A 104 -6.97 2.14 9.15
CA ALA A 104 -6.03 1.67 8.13
C ALA A 104 -6.14 2.51 6.87
N THR A 105 -5.00 2.90 6.31
CA THR A 105 -4.95 3.60 5.03
C THR A 105 -3.79 3.09 4.20
N GLY A 106 -3.91 3.13 2.86
CA GLY A 106 -2.86 2.64 2.00
C GLY A 106 -3.22 2.67 0.53
N VAL A 107 -2.24 2.24 -0.29
CA VAL A 107 -2.37 2.04 -1.73
C VAL A 107 -2.07 0.59 -2.06
N SER A 108 -2.87 0.01 -2.96
CA SER A 108 -2.67 -1.34 -3.51
C SER A 108 -2.69 -1.26 -5.04
N ILE A 109 -1.77 -1.97 -5.69
CA ILE A 109 -1.56 -1.95 -7.13
C ILE A 109 -1.52 -3.36 -7.66
N VAL A 110 -2.17 -3.58 -8.79
CA VAL A 110 -2.00 -4.76 -9.65
C VAL A 110 -1.95 -4.28 -11.10
N LEU A 111 -0.91 -4.64 -11.83
CA LEU A 111 -0.76 -4.29 -13.24
C LEU A 111 -0.47 -5.53 -14.08
N HIS A 112 -1.28 -5.75 -15.10
CA HIS A 112 -1.10 -6.79 -16.11
C HIS A 112 -0.63 -6.15 -17.41
N PRO A 113 0.62 -6.40 -17.84
CA PRO A 113 1.14 -5.90 -19.11
C PRO A 113 0.49 -6.59 -20.32
N MET A 114 0.45 -5.90 -21.46
CA MET A 114 0.06 -6.48 -22.76
C MET A 114 1.04 -7.54 -23.25
N ASN A 115 2.33 -7.32 -23.01
CA ASN A 115 3.38 -8.24 -23.43
C ASN A 115 3.62 -9.29 -22.34
N PRO A 116 3.43 -10.60 -22.63
CA PRO A 116 3.63 -11.66 -21.64
C PRO A 116 5.09 -11.84 -21.18
N MET A 117 6.06 -11.23 -21.89
CA MET A 117 7.45 -11.19 -21.45
C MET A 117 7.69 -10.21 -20.32
N VAL A 118 6.80 -9.24 -20.09
CA VAL A 118 6.87 -8.28 -18.99
C VAL A 118 6.14 -8.87 -17.77
N PRO A 119 6.77 -8.88 -16.59
CA PRO A 119 6.14 -9.43 -15.39
C PRO A 119 4.89 -8.66 -14.94
N ILE A 120 3.94 -9.37 -14.36
CA ILE A 120 2.83 -8.77 -13.60
C ILE A 120 3.41 -8.18 -12.32
N ILE A 121 2.91 -7.01 -11.91
CA ILE A 121 3.31 -6.31 -10.70
C ILE A 121 2.17 -6.33 -9.70
N HIS A 122 2.49 -6.71 -8.47
CA HIS A 122 1.65 -6.48 -7.30
C HIS A 122 2.43 -5.64 -6.28
N MET A 123 1.77 -4.65 -5.71
CA MET A 123 2.35 -3.86 -4.62
C MET A 123 1.25 -3.42 -3.67
N ASN A 124 1.53 -3.40 -2.39
CA ASN A 124 0.73 -2.65 -1.44
C ASN A 124 1.62 -2.00 -0.39
N VAL A 125 1.21 -0.81 0.05
CA VAL A 125 1.81 -0.10 1.19
C VAL A 125 0.68 0.45 2.03
N ARG A 126 0.79 0.30 3.35
CA ARG A 126 -0.27 0.67 4.29
C ARG A 126 0.26 1.20 5.60
N TYR A 127 -0.53 2.04 6.22
CA TYR A 127 -0.44 2.41 7.62
C TYR A 127 -1.61 1.78 8.36
N PHE A 128 -1.36 1.25 9.54
CA PHE A 128 -2.36 0.69 10.45
C PHE A 128 -2.16 1.26 11.85
N GLU A 129 -3.26 1.60 12.50
CA GLU A 129 -3.27 2.15 13.86
C GLU A 129 -4.45 1.58 14.64
N MET A 130 -4.25 1.32 15.92
CA MET A 130 -5.26 0.84 16.84
C MET A 130 -5.56 1.88 17.93
N SER A 131 -6.75 1.83 18.49
CA SER A 131 -7.19 2.73 19.58
C SER A 131 -6.33 2.67 20.85
N ASN A 132 -5.57 1.60 21.04
CA ASN A 132 -4.61 1.47 22.15
C ASN A 132 -3.27 2.18 21.88
N GLY A 133 -3.12 2.89 20.77
CA GLY A 133 -1.89 3.61 20.38
C GLY A 133 -0.85 2.76 19.65
N THR A 134 -1.11 1.48 19.38
CA THR A 134 -0.25 0.64 18.54
C THR A 134 -0.42 1.01 17.08
N TRP A 135 0.69 1.22 16.36
CA TRP A 135 0.66 1.50 14.93
C TRP A 135 1.89 0.91 14.21
N TRP A 136 1.76 0.66 12.92
CA TRP A 136 2.87 0.23 12.07
C TRP A 136 2.63 0.56 10.60
N PHE A 137 3.72 0.58 9.83
CA PHE A 137 3.66 0.49 8.38
C PHE A 137 3.87 -0.96 7.95
N GLY A 138 3.22 -1.35 6.87
CA GLY A 138 3.38 -2.67 6.28
C GLY A 138 3.14 -2.62 4.78
N GLY A 139 3.53 -3.69 4.12
CA GLY A 139 3.35 -3.79 2.68
C GLY A 139 4.05 -4.98 2.08
N GLY A 140 4.01 -5.05 0.78
CA GLY A 140 4.72 -6.05 0.00
C GLY A 140 4.74 -5.64 -1.46
N ILE A 141 5.72 -6.13 -2.19
CA ILE A 141 5.85 -5.96 -3.63
C ILE A 141 6.42 -7.22 -4.23
N ASP A 142 5.92 -7.62 -5.39
CA ASP A 142 6.45 -8.74 -6.15
C ASP A 142 6.42 -8.48 -7.65
N LEU A 143 7.21 -9.28 -8.39
CA LEU A 143 7.07 -9.52 -9.80
C LEU A 143 6.61 -10.95 -10.02
N THR A 144 5.56 -11.14 -10.84
CA THR A 144 5.04 -12.45 -11.20
C THR A 144 5.22 -12.66 -12.72
N PRO A 145 6.39 -13.16 -13.18
CA PRO A 145 6.67 -13.37 -14.59
C PRO A 145 5.98 -14.64 -15.12
N HIS A 146 5.51 -14.60 -16.37
CA HIS A 146 5.17 -15.80 -17.13
C HIS A 146 6.43 -16.50 -17.63
N TYR A 147 7.44 -15.72 -18.04
CA TYR A 147 8.76 -16.19 -18.47
C TYR A 147 9.81 -15.51 -17.62
N VAL A 148 10.61 -16.31 -16.92
CA VAL A 148 11.62 -15.77 -16.00
C VAL A 148 12.79 -15.19 -16.78
N ASP A 149 13.03 -13.89 -16.63
CA ASP A 149 14.27 -13.23 -17.01
C ASP A 149 15.11 -12.94 -15.77
N LYS A 150 16.36 -13.41 -15.77
CA LYS A 150 17.27 -13.27 -14.62
C LYS A 150 17.78 -11.84 -14.44
N GLU A 151 17.88 -11.07 -15.52
CA GLU A 151 18.31 -9.68 -15.45
C GLU A 151 17.21 -8.81 -14.86
N ASP A 152 15.95 -9.02 -15.26
CA ASP A 152 14.79 -8.34 -14.67
C ASP A 152 14.68 -8.62 -13.16
N ALA A 153 14.82 -9.90 -12.78
CA ALA A 153 14.80 -10.28 -11.36
C ALA A 153 15.96 -9.62 -10.57
N ARG A 154 17.17 -9.61 -11.14
CA ARG A 154 18.32 -8.97 -10.51
C ARG A 154 18.13 -7.47 -10.38
N TYR A 155 17.64 -6.80 -11.41
CA TYR A 155 17.33 -5.38 -11.39
C TYR A 155 16.29 -5.05 -10.33
N PHE A 156 15.18 -5.77 -10.28
CA PHE A 156 14.13 -5.59 -9.29
C PHE A 156 14.66 -5.70 -7.86
N HIS A 157 15.36 -6.78 -7.54
CA HIS A 157 15.96 -6.97 -6.22
C HIS A 157 17.00 -5.91 -5.87
N GLN A 158 17.80 -5.46 -6.86
CA GLN A 158 18.74 -4.37 -6.64
C GLN A 158 18.05 -3.06 -6.30
N GLN A 159 16.91 -2.73 -6.94
CA GLN A 159 16.14 -1.53 -6.60
C GLN A 159 15.55 -1.61 -5.19
N LEU A 160 15.01 -2.76 -4.79
CA LEU A 160 14.52 -2.96 -3.43
C LEU A 160 15.64 -2.82 -2.40
N LYS A 161 16.79 -3.43 -2.67
CA LYS A 161 17.98 -3.29 -1.80
C LYS A 161 18.41 -1.83 -1.68
N ASN A 162 18.49 -1.10 -2.79
CA ASN A 162 18.90 0.31 -2.78
C ASN A 162 17.94 1.17 -1.93
N VAL A 163 16.63 0.90 -1.97
CA VAL A 163 15.65 1.61 -1.14
C VAL A 163 15.82 1.25 0.34
N CYS A 164 15.97 -0.02 0.66
CA CYS A 164 16.17 -0.48 2.04
C CYS A 164 17.45 0.11 2.65
N ASP A 165 18.54 0.07 1.92
CA ASP A 165 19.86 0.56 2.36
C ASP A 165 19.90 2.07 2.67
N GLN A 166 18.94 2.86 2.14
CA GLN A 166 18.81 4.28 2.49
C GLN A 166 18.36 4.50 3.94
N PHE A 167 17.75 3.50 4.55
CA PHE A 167 17.20 3.57 5.90
C PHE A 167 17.95 2.66 6.88
N ASP A 168 18.12 1.39 6.52
CA ASP A 168 18.86 0.40 7.31
C ASP A 168 19.28 -0.76 6.39
N ALA A 169 20.59 -1.05 6.34
CA ALA A 169 21.15 -2.12 5.55
C ALA A 169 20.67 -3.52 5.99
N ALA A 170 20.11 -3.66 7.20
CA ALA A 170 19.54 -4.89 7.69
C ALA A 170 18.14 -5.19 7.11
N TYR A 171 17.43 -4.19 6.57
CA TYR A 171 16.06 -4.38 6.10
C TYR A 171 15.96 -5.34 4.92
N TYR A 172 16.80 -5.18 3.91
CA TYR A 172 16.72 -6.04 2.74
C TYR A 172 16.99 -7.53 3.03
N PRO A 173 17.97 -7.92 3.84
CA PRO A 173 18.15 -9.32 4.25
C PRO A 173 17.06 -9.85 5.18
N GLU A 174 16.33 -8.97 5.90
CA GLU A 174 15.30 -9.34 6.87
C GLU A 174 13.93 -9.57 6.19
N PHE A 175 13.67 -8.93 5.02
CA PHE A 175 12.41 -8.99 4.27
C PHE A 175 12.48 -9.92 3.05
#